data_4f9c682f2340d335829a7cbe443ac917
#
_entry.id   4f9c682f2340d335829a7cbe443ac917
#
_cell.length_a   1.000
_cell.length_b   1.000
_cell.length_c   1.000
_cell.angle_alpha   90.00
_cell.angle_beta   90.00
_cell.angle_gamma   90.00
#
_symmetry.space_group_name_H-M   'P 1'
#
loop_
_entity.id
_entity.type
_entity.pdbx_description
1 polymer ?
#
loop_
_entity_poly.entity_id
_entity_poly.type
_entity_poly.pdbx_seq_one_letter_code
_entity_poly.pdbx_strand_id
1 'polypeptide(L)'
;MRKFSQVLTLVLLPVFVIAQHTVSGTVTDASTGDALPGANVVLVGTNMGAAAASDGSYTVTNVPAGSYTITASVIGYADASQSVDVSGDVTANFSLETSALELSALEVLASRAGEKTPVAYTNITKAEVEARLGSQDIPMALNTTPSVYATQQGGGAGDARINVRGFNQRNIAVMINGVPQNDMENGWVYWSNWDGVGDATSSIQMQRGLSAVNLATPSIGGTMNIITDPTANQRGGKFKQEFGDGGFLKTTVNLNTGLIMGDKVALSSTIVRKTGDGIIGGNWTDAWAYYFGASYAANETNRIELYAVGAPQRHGQNLYKQNMAVYDPDFAKKQSDYDPEAIWNGQ
;
A
#
# COMPACT_ATOMS: atom_id res chain seq x y z
N MET A 1 54.75 37.36 -54.56
CA MET A 1 54.08 36.11 -54.85
C MET A 1 54.34 35.17 -53.65
N ARG A 2 53.44 35.10 -52.70
CA ARG A 2 53.55 34.27 -51.48
C ARG A 2 52.69 33.04 -51.72
N LYS A 3 53.28 31.85 -51.75
CA LYS A 3 52.57 30.56 -51.81
C LYS A 3 52.09 30.22 -50.41
N PHE A 4 50.76 30.15 -50.21
CA PHE A 4 50.12 29.59 -48.99
C PHE A 4 50.13 28.08 -49.12
N SER A 5 50.90 27.39 -48.28
CA SER A 5 50.80 25.93 -48.10
C SER A 5 49.76 25.64 -47.08
N GLN A 6 48.65 25.03 -47.48
CA GLN A 6 47.61 24.50 -46.55
C GLN A 6 48.05 23.11 -46.08
N VAL A 7 48.42 23.03 -44.80
CA VAL A 7 48.61 21.74 -44.12
C VAL A 7 47.27 21.27 -43.64
N LEU A 8 46.71 20.25 -44.30
CA LEU A 8 45.52 19.54 -43.87
C LEU A 8 45.86 18.59 -42.72
N THR A 9 45.59 19.01 -41.48
CA THR A 9 45.74 18.16 -40.30
C THR A 9 44.55 17.22 -40.24
N LEU A 10 44.73 15.97 -40.63
CA LEU A 10 43.76 14.89 -40.46
C LEU A 10 43.70 14.49 -38.98
N VAL A 11 42.67 14.92 -38.26
CA VAL A 11 42.41 14.50 -36.88
C VAL A 11 41.85 13.10 -36.94
N LEU A 12 42.65 12.10 -36.64
CA LEU A 12 42.19 10.73 -36.36
C LEU A 12 41.54 10.73 -34.97
N LEU A 13 40.19 10.80 -34.94
CA LEU A 13 39.40 10.49 -33.80
C LEU A 13 39.47 8.97 -33.57
N PRO A 14 39.85 8.48 -32.39
CA PRO A 14 39.80 7.06 -32.10
C PRO A 14 38.31 6.66 -32.03
N VAL A 15 37.87 5.86 -32.98
CA VAL A 15 36.55 5.17 -32.91
C VAL A 15 36.74 4.07 -31.87
N PHE A 16 36.27 4.29 -30.65
CA PHE A 16 36.10 3.22 -29.68
C PHE A 16 35.02 2.26 -30.18
N VAL A 17 35.44 1.18 -30.79
CA VAL A 17 34.57 0.02 -31.03
C VAL A 17 34.32 -0.60 -29.65
N ILE A 18 33.14 -0.29 -29.07
CA ILE A 18 32.68 -0.99 -27.87
C ILE A 18 32.34 -2.40 -28.33
N ALA A 19 33.10 -3.37 -27.89
CA ALA A 19 32.78 -4.77 -28.14
C ALA A 19 31.41 -5.06 -27.50
N GLN A 20 30.46 -5.48 -28.32
CA GLN A 20 29.12 -5.88 -27.86
C GLN A 20 29.08 -7.40 -27.87
N HIS A 21 28.60 -7.95 -26.76
CA HIS A 21 28.53 -9.37 -26.51
C HIS A 21 27.06 -9.82 -26.39
N THR A 22 26.89 -11.10 -26.39
CA THR A 22 25.59 -11.75 -26.22
C THR A 22 25.55 -12.49 -24.89
N VAL A 23 24.44 -12.30 -24.14
CA VAL A 23 24.13 -13.13 -22.97
C VAL A 23 22.95 -14.01 -23.34
N SER A 24 23.14 -15.31 -23.30
CA SER A 24 22.12 -16.30 -23.65
C SER A 24 21.99 -17.35 -22.56
N GLY A 25 20.92 -18.14 -22.61
CA GLY A 25 20.69 -19.23 -21.67
C GLY A 25 19.29 -19.78 -21.75
N THR A 26 18.93 -20.58 -20.76
CA THR A 26 17.60 -21.17 -20.63
C THR A 26 17.03 -20.88 -19.26
N VAL A 27 15.70 -20.75 -19.20
CA VAL A 27 14.95 -20.64 -17.95
C VAL A 27 14.05 -21.86 -17.82
N THR A 28 14.21 -22.61 -16.73
CA THR A 28 13.50 -23.86 -16.47
C THR A 28 12.90 -23.91 -15.08
N ASP A 29 11.91 -24.75 -14.88
CA ASP A 29 11.35 -25.09 -13.56
C ASP A 29 12.36 -25.96 -12.78
N ALA A 30 12.66 -25.60 -11.54
CA ALA A 30 13.64 -26.29 -10.71
C ALA A 30 13.22 -27.71 -10.30
N SER A 31 11.91 -27.98 -10.25
CA SER A 31 11.35 -29.24 -9.78
C SER A 31 11.14 -30.25 -10.92
N THR A 32 10.71 -29.77 -12.10
CA THR A 32 10.36 -30.61 -13.25
C THR A 32 11.40 -30.57 -14.35
N GLY A 33 12.18 -29.50 -14.44
CA GLY A 33 13.10 -29.24 -15.55
C GLY A 33 12.43 -28.74 -16.82
N ASP A 34 11.11 -28.50 -16.78
CA ASP A 34 10.37 -28.01 -17.93
C ASP A 34 10.77 -26.56 -18.26
N ALA A 35 10.73 -26.23 -19.55
CA ALA A 35 10.98 -24.89 -20.03
C ALA A 35 9.93 -23.89 -19.48
N LEU A 36 10.34 -22.67 -19.17
CA LEU A 36 9.47 -21.60 -18.73
C LEU A 36 9.33 -20.50 -19.80
N PRO A 37 8.40 -20.66 -20.75
CA PRO A 37 8.17 -19.67 -21.80
C PRO A 37 7.70 -18.33 -21.24
N GLY A 38 8.18 -17.24 -21.82
CA GLY A 38 7.78 -15.89 -21.42
C GLY A 38 8.45 -15.40 -20.12
N ALA A 39 9.38 -16.17 -19.54
CA ALA A 39 10.20 -15.66 -18.44
C ALA A 39 10.96 -14.41 -18.87
N ASN A 40 10.91 -13.37 -18.09
CA ASN A 40 11.58 -12.12 -18.37
C ASN A 40 12.98 -12.14 -17.76
N VAL A 41 14.01 -11.96 -18.59
CA VAL A 41 15.41 -11.91 -18.16
C VAL A 41 15.95 -10.53 -18.39
N VAL A 42 16.40 -9.86 -17.33
CA VAL A 42 16.87 -8.47 -17.37
C VAL A 42 18.24 -8.29 -16.73
N LEU A 43 19.06 -7.40 -17.28
CA LEU A 43 20.30 -6.94 -16.67
C LEU A 43 19.95 -5.76 -15.75
N VAL A 44 20.10 -5.99 -14.45
CA VAL A 44 19.71 -5.02 -13.40
C VAL A 44 20.45 -3.70 -13.58
N GLY A 45 19.72 -2.60 -13.50
CA GLY A 45 20.29 -1.26 -13.68
C GLY A 45 20.46 -0.82 -15.14
N THR A 46 20.00 -1.63 -16.10
CA THR A 46 20.01 -1.31 -17.54
C THR A 46 18.62 -1.44 -18.15
N ASN A 47 18.48 -1.03 -19.41
CA ASN A 47 17.26 -1.27 -20.21
C ASN A 47 17.39 -2.52 -21.09
N MET A 48 18.35 -3.41 -20.81
CA MET A 48 18.63 -4.60 -21.61
C MET A 48 17.98 -5.83 -20.97
N GLY A 49 17.30 -6.61 -21.80
CA GLY A 49 16.64 -7.85 -21.38
C GLY A 49 16.01 -8.58 -22.57
N ALA A 50 15.52 -9.76 -22.33
CA ALA A 50 14.81 -10.59 -23.28
C ALA A 50 13.76 -11.46 -22.57
N ALA A 51 12.70 -11.81 -23.30
CA ALA A 51 11.75 -12.82 -22.86
C ALA A 51 12.18 -14.20 -23.38
N ALA A 52 12.00 -15.23 -22.56
CA ALA A 52 12.28 -16.60 -22.94
C ALA A 52 11.29 -17.09 -24.01
N ALA A 53 11.80 -17.80 -25.01
CA ALA A 53 11.04 -18.42 -26.08
C ALA A 53 10.24 -19.62 -25.58
N SER A 54 9.50 -20.29 -26.47
CA SER A 54 8.67 -21.46 -26.13
C SER A 54 9.46 -22.68 -25.59
N ASP A 55 10.74 -22.75 -25.86
CA ASP A 55 11.67 -23.76 -25.36
C ASP A 55 12.45 -23.31 -24.12
N GLY A 56 12.07 -22.14 -23.54
CA GLY A 56 12.74 -21.54 -22.38
C GLY A 56 14.06 -20.83 -22.72
N SER A 57 14.52 -20.82 -23.96
CA SER A 57 15.76 -20.15 -24.36
C SER A 57 15.57 -18.64 -24.42
N TYR A 58 16.61 -17.89 -24.06
CA TYR A 58 16.64 -16.44 -24.19
C TYR A 58 17.97 -15.93 -24.73
N THR A 59 17.97 -14.76 -25.32
CA THR A 59 19.17 -14.11 -25.85
C THR A 59 19.07 -12.60 -25.70
N VAL A 60 19.98 -12.02 -24.92
CA VAL A 60 20.15 -10.56 -24.79
C VAL A 60 21.35 -10.17 -25.62
N THR A 61 21.13 -9.37 -26.67
CA THR A 61 22.16 -8.91 -27.60
C THR A 61 22.68 -7.51 -27.26
N ASN A 62 23.83 -7.15 -27.81
CA ASN A 62 24.42 -5.82 -27.70
C ASN A 62 24.81 -5.45 -26.25
N VAL A 63 25.19 -6.41 -25.43
CA VAL A 63 25.62 -6.18 -24.05
C VAL A 63 27.08 -5.70 -24.06
N PRO A 64 27.37 -4.49 -23.53
CA PRO A 64 28.75 -4.02 -23.37
C PRO A 64 29.54 -4.91 -22.41
N ALA A 65 30.85 -4.96 -22.56
CA ALA A 65 31.74 -5.63 -21.61
C ALA A 65 31.59 -4.98 -20.21
N GLY A 66 31.44 -5.82 -19.17
CA GLY A 66 31.25 -5.37 -17.79
C GLY A 66 30.67 -6.45 -16.89
N SER A 67 30.61 -6.18 -15.59
CA SER A 67 29.99 -7.06 -14.61
C SER A 67 28.55 -6.65 -14.37
N TYR A 68 27.63 -7.59 -14.51
CA TYR A 68 26.19 -7.36 -14.39
C TYR A 68 25.56 -8.37 -13.43
N THR A 69 24.48 -7.95 -12.79
CA THR A 69 23.52 -8.87 -12.16
C THR A 69 22.39 -9.12 -13.14
N ILE A 70 22.15 -10.37 -13.48
CA ILE A 70 21.02 -10.77 -14.33
C ILE A 70 19.97 -11.41 -13.45
N THR A 71 18.70 -11.01 -13.66
CA THR A 71 17.55 -11.56 -12.94
C THR A 71 16.57 -12.17 -13.93
N ALA A 72 16.15 -13.40 -13.65
CA ALA A 72 15.06 -14.06 -14.36
C ALA A 72 13.81 -14.08 -13.47
N SER A 73 12.66 -13.73 -14.05
CA SER A 73 11.36 -13.68 -13.37
C SER A 73 10.25 -14.18 -14.28
N VAL A 74 9.30 -14.93 -13.73
CA VAL A 74 8.07 -15.36 -14.40
C VAL A 74 6.96 -15.54 -13.39
N ILE A 75 5.73 -15.27 -13.79
CA ILE A 75 4.55 -15.38 -12.90
C ILE A 75 4.45 -16.83 -12.39
N GLY A 76 4.39 -16.98 -11.07
CA GLY A 76 4.29 -18.29 -10.41
C GLY A 76 5.62 -18.86 -9.94
N TYR A 77 6.72 -18.14 -10.09
CA TYR A 77 8.05 -18.55 -9.69
C TYR A 77 8.77 -17.47 -8.88
N ALA A 78 9.69 -17.90 -8.03
CA ALA A 78 10.58 -16.97 -7.33
C ALA A 78 11.62 -16.41 -8.29
N ASP A 79 11.90 -15.11 -8.18
CA ASP A 79 12.94 -14.47 -8.97
C ASP A 79 14.31 -15.07 -8.64
N ALA A 80 15.09 -15.40 -9.65
CA ALA A 80 16.46 -15.84 -9.47
C ALA A 80 17.43 -14.82 -10.07
N SER A 81 18.50 -14.53 -9.34
CA SER A 81 19.53 -13.58 -9.77
C SER A 81 20.90 -14.22 -9.71
N GLN A 82 21.77 -13.93 -10.68
CA GLN A 82 23.16 -14.31 -10.68
C GLN A 82 24.04 -13.19 -11.23
N SER A 83 25.30 -13.12 -10.76
CA SER A 83 26.29 -12.19 -11.30
C SER A 83 27.00 -12.83 -12.48
N VAL A 84 27.18 -12.06 -13.56
CA VAL A 84 27.90 -12.46 -14.76
C VAL A 84 28.95 -11.41 -15.13
N ASP A 85 30.11 -11.84 -15.57
CA ASP A 85 31.16 -10.98 -16.12
C ASP A 85 31.21 -11.14 -17.64
N VAL A 86 30.76 -10.10 -18.33
CA VAL A 86 30.66 -10.08 -19.79
C VAL A 86 31.95 -9.54 -20.36
N SER A 87 32.90 -10.43 -20.63
CA SER A 87 34.14 -10.18 -21.37
C SER A 87 34.16 -10.84 -22.76
N GLY A 88 33.09 -11.59 -23.08
CA GLY A 88 32.79 -12.30 -24.31
C GLY A 88 31.32 -12.71 -24.30
N ASP A 89 30.91 -13.58 -25.21
CA ASP A 89 29.58 -14.16 -25.15
C ASP A 89 29.48 -15.08 -23.92
N VAL A 90 28.38 -14.91 -23.14
CA VAL A 90 28.19 -15.59 -21.85
C VAL A 90 26.89 -16.40 -21.90
N THR A 91 26.95 -17.60 -21.29
CA THR A 91 25.75 -18.41 -21.06
C THR A 91 25.39 -18.36 -19.58
N ALA A 92 24.12 -17.98 -19.28
CA ALA A 92 23.57 -17.91 -17.94
C ALA A 92 22.23 -18.64 -17.90
N ASN A 93 22.18 -19.80 -17.26
CA ASN A 93 20.96 -20.59 -17.12
C ASN A 93 20.30 -20.34 -15.78
N PHE A 94 18.97 -20.33 -15.77
CA PHE A 94 18.16 -20.13 -14.58
C PHE A 94 17.27 -21.35 -14.35
N SER A 95 17.24 -21.79 -13.10
CA SER A 95 16.32 -22.81 -12.61
C SER A 95 15.48 -22.11 -11.54
N LEU A 96 14.21 -21.83 -11.86
CA LEU A 96 13.33 -21.08 -10.97
C LEU A 96 12.53 -22.06 -10.12
N GLU A 97 12.53 -21.82 -8.83
CA GLU A 97 11.64 -22.53 -7.91
C GLU A 97 10.23 -21.99 -8.06
N THR A 98 9.23 -22.88 -8.07
CA THR A 98 7.85 -22.45 -7.99
C THR A 98 7.71 -21.60 -6.73
N SER A 99 7.52 -20.31 -6.91
CA SER A 99 6.98 -19.49 -5.84
C SER A 99 5.57 -20.00 -5.65
N ALA A 100 5.26 -20.55 -4.49
CA ALA A 100 3.88 -20.73 -4.10
C ALA A 100 3.24 -19.36 -4.30
N LEU A 101 2.56 -19.20 -5.44
CA LEU A 101 1.79 -17.99 -5.72
C LEU A 101 0.88 -17.87 -4.54
N GLU A 102 1.18 -16.88 -3.76
CA GLU A 102 0.56 -16.58 -2.50
C GLU A 102 -0.89 -17.02 -2.48
N LEU A 103 -1.19 -18.06 -1.69
CA LEU A 103 -2.54 -18.29 -1.19
C LEU A 103 -3.05 -17.06 -0.39
N SER A 104 -2.25 -16.00 -0.31
CA SER A 104 -2.61 -14.70 0.26
C SER A 104 -3.87 -14.11 -0.35
N ALA A 105 -4.30 -14.65 -1.47
CA ALA A 105 -5.29 -13.97 -2.26
C ALA A 105 -6.68 -14.60 -2.26
N LEU A 106 -6.88 -15.87 -1.90
CA LEU A 106 -8.14 -16.51 -2.30
C LEU A 106 -9.38 -15.99 -1.55
N GLU A 107 -9.27 -15.75 -0.25
CA GLU A 107 -10.42 -15.27 0.53
C GLU A 107 -10.57 -13.75 0.44
N VAL A 108 -9.46 -13.04 0.42
CA VAL A 108 -9.42 -11.59 0.19
C VAL A 108 -9.83 -11.26 -1.24
N LEU A 109 -9.51 -12.12 -2.22
CA LEU A 109 -9.92 -11.97 -3.62
C LEU A 109 -11.45 -12.14 -3.81
N ALA A 110 -12.12 -12.97 -3.03
CA ALA A 110 -13.58 -13.13 -3.13
C ALA A 110 -14.33 -11.83 -2.81
N SER A 111 -13.77 -10.95 -1.99
CA SER A 111 -14.34 -9.63 -1.66
C SER A 111 -13.78 -8.48 -2.52
N ARG A 112 -12.89 -8.75 -3.48
CA ARG A 112 -12.26 -7.75 -4.36
C ARG A 112 -12.69 -7.92 -5.81
N ALA A 113 -12.78 -6.78 -6.51
CA ALA A 113 -12.91 -6.77 -7.96
C ALA A 113 -11.54 -7.03 -8.59
N GLY A 114 -11.50 -7.94 -9.56
CA GLY A 114 -10.34 -8.20 -10.41
C GLY A 114 -10.53 -7.62 -11.81
N GLU A 115 -9.53 -7.77 -12.67
CA GLU A 115 -9.55 -7.22 -14.04
C GLU A 115 -10.73 -7.68 -14.89
N LYS A 116 -11.25 -8.89 -14.64
CA LYS A 116 -12.40 -9.45 -15.35
C LYS A 116 -13.75 -9.08 -14.74
N THR A 117 -13.74 -8.32 -13.64
CA THR A 117 -14.96 -7.93 -12.94
C THR A 117 -15.53 -6.65 -13.57
N PRO A 118 -16.80 -6.60 -14.00
CA PRO A 118 -17.36 -5.44 -14.67
C PRO A 118 -17.74 -4.32 -13.68
N VAL A 119 -16.82 -3.95 -12.80
CA VAL A 119 -16.98 -2.91 -11.77
C VAL A 119 -15.80 -1.96 -11.82
N ALA A 120 -16.06 -0.66 -11.76
CA ALA A 120 -15.01 0.34 -11.66
C ALA A 120 -14.39 0.29 -10.26
N TYR A 121 -13.10 0.00 -10.17
CA TYR A 121 -12.39 -0.02 -8.89
C TYR A 121 -11.06 0.73 -8.97
N THR A 122 -10.50 1.04 -7.82
CA THR A 122 -9.16 1.62 -7.64
C THR A 122 -8.49 0.89 -6.48
N ASN A 123 -7.28 0.42 -6.71
CA ASN A 123 -6.42 -0.12 -5.66
C ASN A 123 -5.49 1.00 -5.19
N ILE A 124 -5.43 1.18 -3.88
CA ILE A 124 -4.51 2.10 -3.21
C ILE A 124 -3.46 1.24 -2.51
N THR A 125 -2.22 1.44 -2.86
CA THR A 125 -1.09 0.67 -2.33
C THR A 125 -0.73 1.09 -0.91
N LYS A 126 0.01 0.25 -0.20
CA LYS A 126 0.57 0.56 1.13
C LYS A 126 1.35 1.89 1.12
N ALA A 127 2.21 2.08 0.12
CA ALA A 127 3.01 3.30 0.00
C ALA A 127 2.16 4.56 -0.16
N GLU A 128 1.07 4.48 -0.92
CA GLU A 128 0.14 5.60 -1.07
C GLU A 128 -0.65 5.89 0.21
N VAL A 129 -1.07 4.84 0.94
CA VAL A 129 -1.72 5.01 2.25
C VAL A 129 -0.75 5.66 3.23
N GLU A 130 0.47 5.16 3.35
CA GLU A 130 1.49 5.70 4.25
C GLU A 130 1.86 7.16 3.93
N ALA A 131 1.89 7.54 2.65
CA ALA A 131 2.20 8.91 2.23
C ALA A 131 1.07 9.90 2.52
N ARG A 132 -0.18 9.44 2.54
CA ARG A 132 -1.38 10.29 2.64
C ARG A 132 -2.03 10.28 4.01
N LEU A 133 -1.86 9.21 4.78
CA LEU A 133 -2.57 9.01 6.04
C LEU A 133 -2.20 10.09 7.07
N GLY A 134 -0.92 10.25 7.39
CA GLY A 134 -0.44 11.22 8.37
C GLY A 134 -1.23 11.16 9.68
N SER A 135 -1.80 12.30 10.05
CA SER A 135 -2.69 12.46 11.20
C SER A 135 -4.15 12.13 10.92
N GLN A 136 -4.49 11.83 9.66
CA GLN A 136 -5.87 11.76 9.18
C GLN A 136 -6.45 10.36 9.36
N ASP A 137 -7.77 10.28 9.31
CA ASP A 137 -8.50 9.01 9.29
C ASP A 137 -8.39 8.33 7.90
N ILE A 138 -8.53 7.02 7.88
CA ILE A 138 -8.37 6.18 6.67
C ILE A 138 -9.13 6.73 5.44
N PRO A 139 -10.39 7.19 5.53
CA PRO A 139 -11.11 7.73 4.36
C PRO A 139 -10.41 8.88 3.67
N MET A 140 -9.66 9.69 4.41
CA MET A 140 -8.98 10.87 3.85
C MET A 140 -7.88 10.48 2.85
N ALA A 141 -7.25 9.31 3.04
CA ALA A 141 -6.28 8.78 2.09
C ALA A 141 -6.88 8.47 0.70
N LEU A 142 -8.21 8.38 0.61
CA LEU A 142 -8.94 8.06 -0.62
C LEU A 142 -9.37 9.29 -1.43
N ASN A 143 -9.13 10.51 -0.98
CA ASN A 143 -9.58 11.74 -1.66
C ASN A 143 -9.01 11.93 -3.08
N THR A 144 -7.97 11.21 -3.45
CA THR A 144 -7.44 11.19 -4.82
C THR A 144 -8.12 10.15 -5.71
N THR A 145 -9.01 9.33 -5.14
CA THR A 145 -9.75 8.31 -5.89
C THR A 145 -10.92 8.95 -6.63
N PRO A 146 -11.09 8.73 -7.92
CA PRO A 146 -12.21 9.28 -8.68
C PRO A 146 -13.57 8.95 -8.05
N SER A 147 -14.47 9.95 -7.98
CA SER A 147 -15.82 9.84 -7.41
C SER A 147 -15.86 9.55 -5.90
N VAL A 148 -14.77 9.69 -5.20
CA VAL A 148 -14.68 9.63 -3.73
C VAL A 148 -14.49 11.04 -3.19
N TYR A 149 -15.23 11.36 -2.15
CA TYR A 149 -15.09 12.60 -1.40
C TYR A 149 -15.11 12.28 0.09
N ALA A 150 -13.99 12.47 0.75
CA ALA A 150 -13.89 12.33 2.19
C ALA A 150 -13.63 13.66 2.85
N THR A 151 -14.27 13.89 3.99
CA THR A 151 -14.10 15.07 4.80
C THR A 151 -13.75 14.69 6.22
N GLN A 152 -12.85 15.44 6.80
CA GLN A 152 -12.57 15.39 8.21
C GLN A 152 -13.63 16.24 8.94
N GLN A 153 -14.18 15.71 10.02
CA GLN A 153 -15.14 16.42 10.86
C GLN A 153 -14.61 16.51 12.28
N GLY A 154 -15.32 17.24 13.15
CA GLY A 154 -15.03 17.27 14.58
C GLY A 154 -13.65 17.79 14.98
N GLY A 155 -12.84 18.29 14.03
CA GLY A 155 -11.48 18.75 14.28
C GLY A 155 -10.39 17.71 14.06
N GLY A 156 -10.76 16.51 13.57
CA GLY A 156 -9.80 15.61 12.98
C GLY A 156 -9.45 14.33 13.72
N ALA A 157 -10.14 14.01 14.79
CA ALA A 157 -9.91 12.76 15.50
C ALA A 157 -11.09 11.78 15.34
N GLY A 158 -10.98 10.89 14.34
CA GLY A 158 -11.88 9.74 14.21
C GLY A 158 -13.26 9.99 13.60
N ASP A 159 -13.48 11.18 13.05
CA ASP A 159 -14.79 11.60 12.57
C ASP A 159 -14.90 11.79 11.07
N ALA A 160 -13.97 11.25 10.32
CA ALA A 160 -14.03 11.34 8.87
C ALA A 160 -15.35 10.80 8.30
N ARG A 161 -15.79 11.41 7.22
CA ARG A 161 -16.95 11.00 6.43
C ARG A 161 -16.49 10.66 5.03
N ILE A 162 -17.05 9.63 4.45
CA ILE A 162 -16.80 9.26 3.06
C ILE A 162 -18.09 9.25 2.27
N ASN A 163 -18.03 9.82 1.08
CA ASN A 163 -19.08 9.76 0.08
C ASN A 163 -18.51 9.18 -1.21
N VAL A 164 -19.24 8.26 -1.82
CA VAL A 164 -18.86 7.66 -3.09
C VAL A 164 -20.00 7.82 -4.07
N ARG A 165 -19.76 8.47 -5.21
CA ARG A 165 -20.79 8.78 -6.22
C ARG A 165 -22.00 9.53 -5.62
N GLY A 166 -21.78 10.36 -4.59
CA GLY A 166 -22.86 11.09 -3.90
C GLY A 166 -23.57 10.31 -2.79
N PHE A 167 -23.33 9.01 -2.66
CA PHE A 167 -23.85 8.21 -1.56
C PHE A 167 -22.98 8.39 -0.31
N ASN A 168 -23.62 8.62 0.84
CA ASN A 168 -22.91 8.71 2.12
C ASN A 168 -22.44 7.32 2.61
N GLN A 169 -21.59 7.29 3.62
CA GLN A 169 -20.96 6.05 4.10
C GLN A 169 -21.93 4.97 4.60
N ARG A 170 -23.16 5.29 4.97
CA ARG A 170 -24.19 4.29 5.34
C ARG A 170 -24.60 3.40 4.16
N ASN A 171 -24.39 3.88 2.95
CA ASN A 171 -24.67 3.19 1.71
C ASN A 171 -23.43 2.61 1.02
N ILE A 172 -22.31 2.57 1.74
CA ILE A 172 -21.02 2.05 1.29
C ILE A 172 -20.64 0.91 2.22
N ALA A 173 -20.41 -0.28 1.68
CA ALA A 173 -19.87 -1.37 2.49
C ALA A 173 -18.42 -1.09 2.82
N VAL A 174 -18.10 -0.98 4.09
CA VAL A 174 -16.74 -0.86 4.59
C VAL A 174 -16.32 -2.18 5.20
N MET A 175 -15.22 -2.74 4.73
CA MET A 175 -14.73 -4.05 5.17
C MET A 175 -13.27 -3.96 5.60
N ILE A 176 -12.90 -4.76 6.58
CA ILE A 176 -11.52 -5.06 6.93
C ILE A 176 -11.33 -6.56 6.72
N ASN A 177 -10.41 -6.93 5.83
CA ASN A 177 -10.15 -8.33 5.44
C ASN A 177 -11.44 -9.07 5.01
N GLY A 178 -12.35 -8.39 4.30
CA GLY A 178 -13.63 -8.95 3.85
C GLY A 178 -14.74 -8.97 4.91
N VAL A 179 -14.46 -8.62 6.16
CA VAL A 179 -15.47 -8.57 7.24
C VAL A 179 -16.09 -7.17 7.28
N PRO A 180 -17.45 -7.06 7.16
CA PRO A 180 -18.14 -5.78 7.24
C PRO A 180 -17.97 -5.09 8.59
N GLN A 181 -17.78 -3.78 8.56
CA GLN A 181 -17.55 -2.94 9.73
C GLN A 181 -18.65 -1.88 9.95
N ASN A 182 -19.62 -1.82 9.05
CA ASN A 182 -20.74 -0.92 9.21
C ASN A 182 -21.56 -1.31 10.44
N ASP A 183 -21.89 -0.32 11.25
CA ASP A 183 -22.78 -0.50 12.41
C ASP A 183 -24.12 -1.08 11.98
N MET A 184 -24.60 -2.10 12.68
CA MET A 184 -25.79 -2.85 12.31
C MET A 184 -27.09 -2.05 12.53
N GLU A 185 -27.06 -1.07 13.42
CA GLU A 185 -28.25 -0.25 13.74
C GLU A 185 -28.43 0.89 12.71
N ASN A 186 -27.34 1.60 12.39
CA ASN A 186 -27.42 2.84 11.61
C ASN A 186 -26.57 2.85 10.34
N GLY A 187 -25.80 1.78 10.07
CA GLY A 187 -24.93 1.67 8.91
C GLY A 187 -23.68 2.54 8.95
N TRP A 188 -23.39 3.18 10.08
CA TRP A 188 -22.28 4.10 10.22
C TRP A 188 -20.96 3.38 10.48
N VAL A 189 -19.84 4.02 10.19
CA VAL A 189 -18.50 3.58 10.60
C VAL A 189 -17.87 4.70 11.42
N TYR A 190 -17.51 4.40 12.65
CA TYR A 190 -16.81 5.31 13.56
C TYR A 190 -15.32 5.07 13.41
N TRP A 191 -14.65 5.92 12.63
CA TRP A 191 -13.27 5.71 12.21
C TRP A 191 -12.27 5.72 13.36
N SER A 192 -12.61 6.37 14.46
CA SER A 192 -11.82 6.33 15.68
C SER A 192 -11.63 4.92 16.26
N ASN A 193 -12.60 4.04 16.05
CA ASN A 193 -12.51 2.64 16.49
C ASN A 193 -11.47 1.82 15.68
N TRP A 194 -11.06 2.35 14.53
CA TRP A 194 -10.16 1.71 13.58
C TRP A 194 -8.82 2.44 13.44
N ASP A 195 -8.52 3.32 14.37
CA ASP A 195 -7.21 3.97 14.46
C ASP A 195 -6.10 2.90 14.55
N GLY A 196 -5.00 3.09 13.81
CA GLY A 196 -3.93 2.09 13.70
C GLY A 196 -4.14 1.03 12.60
N VAL A 197 -5.37 0.73 12.17
CA VAL A 197 -5.60 -0.16 11.03
C VAL A 197 -4.99 0.42 9.75
N GLY A 198 -5.06 1.75 9.56
CA GLY A 198 -4.43 2.42 8.44
C GLY A 198 -2.92 2.20 8.38
N ASP A 199 -2.24 2.18 9.54
CA ASP A 199 -0.80 1.93 9.65
C ASP A 199 -0.43 0.45 9.44
N ALA A 200 -1.38 -0.47 9.65
CA ALA A 200 -1.24 -1.90 9.40
C ALA A 200 -1.67 -2.30 7.98
N THR A 201 -2.27 -1.39 7.23
CA THR A 201 -2.87 -1.67 5.92
C THR A 201 -1.82 -2.05 4.89
N SER A 202 -2.07 -3.14 4.18
CA SER A 202 -1.29 -3.58 3.01
C SER A 202 -1.82 -2.98 1.71
N SER A 203 -3.13 -2.84 1.58
CA SER A 203 -3.79 -2.17 0.45
C SER A 203 -5.24 -1.84 0.77
N ILE A 204 -5.80 -0.87 0.04
CA ILE A 204 -7.23 -0.56 0.08
C ILE A 204 -7.77 -0.69 -1.34
N GLN A 205 -8.87 -1.43 -1.52
CA GLN A 205 -9.60 -1.40 -2.76
C GLN A 205 -10.91 -0.65 -2.59
N MET A 206 -11.12 0.34 -3.44
CA MET A 206 -12.36 1.10 -3.54
C MET A 206 -13.12 0.72 -4.80
N GLN A 207 -14.22 -0.01 -4.65
CA GLN A 207 -15.16 -0.32 -5.73
C GLN A 207 -16.25 0.76 -5.76
N ARG A 208 -16.61 1.22 -6.93
CA ARG A 208 -17.56 2.32 -7.13
C ARG A 208 -18.83 1.86 -7.80
N GLY A 209 -19.95 1.94 -7.09
CA GLY A 209 -21.27 1.43 -7.51
C GLY A 209 -21.57 0.09 -6.86
N LEU A 210 -22.50 -0.63 -7.42
CA LEU A 210 -22.90 -1.95 -6.90
C LEU A 210 -21.68 -2.87 -6.80
N SER A 211 -21.54 -3.53 -5.66
CA SER A 211 -20.46 -4.47 -5.44
C SER A 211 -20.50 -5.64 -6.42
N ALA A 212 -19.34 -6.08 -6.86
CA ALA A 212 -19.20 -7.34 -7.60
C ALA A 212 -19.43 -8.58 -6.72
N VAL A 213 -19.52 -8.39 -5.43
CA VAL A 213 -19.63 -9.45 -4.42
C VAL A 213 -21.01 -9.40 -3.77
N ASN A 214 -21.58 -10.56 -3.50
CA ASN A 214 -22.85 -10.68 -2.79
C ASN A 214 -22.60 -10.40 -1.29
N LEU A 215 -22.77 -9.14 -0.90
CA LEU A 215 -22.55 -8.66 0.47
C LEU A 215 -23.87 -8.53 1.22
N ALA A 216 -23.86 -8.92 2.48
CA ALA A 216 -24.98 -8.69 3.40
C ALA A 216 -25.15 -7.22 3.81
N THR A 217 -24.16 -6.37 3.51
CA THR A 217 -24.14 -4.95 3.89
C THR A 217 -24.53 -4.08 2.70
N PRO A 218 -25.30 -2.98 2.90
CA PRO A 218 -25.65 -2.04 1.85
C PRO A 218 -24.40 -1.50 1.13
N SER A 219 -24.36 -1.63 -0.20
CA SER A 219 -23.21 -1.24 -1.01
C SER A 219 -23.58 -0.48 -2.29
N ILE A 220 -24.72 0.23 -2.28
CA ILE A 220 -25.21 0.96 -3.46
C ILE A 220 -24.20 2.00 -3.94
N GLY A 221 -23.54 2.71 -3.03
CA GLY A 221 -22.52 3.70 -3.31
C GLY A 221 -21.21 3.08 -3.75
N GLY A 222 -20.86 1.94 -3.20
CA GLY A 222 -19.58 1.26 -3.43
C GLY A 222 -19.17 0.37 -2.27
N THR A 223 -17.98 -0.20 -2.41
CA THR A 223 -17.36 -1.05 -1.39
C THR A 223 -15.93 -0.61 -1.16
N MET A 224 -15.57 -0.38 0.09
CA MET A 224 -14.21 -0.11 0.55
C MET A 224 -13.69 -1.34 1.30
N ASN A 225 -12.67 -2.00 0.78
CA ASN A 225 -12.08 -3.16 1.43
C ASN A 225 -10.62 -2.84 1.81
N ILE A 226 -10.38 -2.80 3.12
CA ILE A 226 -9.07 -2.56 3.74
C ILE A 226 -8.44 -3.92 4.00
N ILE A 227 -7.24 -4.13 3.48
CA ILE A 227 -6.52 -5.39 3.61
C ILE A 227 -5.30 -5.20 4.50
N THR A 228 -5.17 -6.07 5.49
CA THR A 228 -4.05 -6.09 6.45
C THR A 228 -3.38 -7.46 6.41
N ASP A 229 -2.74 -7.81 5.32
CA ASP A 229 -2.16 -9.13 5.10
C ASP A 229 -0.78 -9.27 5.76
N PRO A 230 -0.60 -10.12 6.79
CA PRO A 230 0.71 -10.37 7.40
C PRO A 230 1.74 -10.96 6.43
N THR A 231 1.29 -11.74 5.42
CA THR A 231 2.18 -12.42 4.48
C THR A 231 2.78 -11.50 3.43
N ALA A 232 2.10 -10.35 3.16
CA ALA A 232 2.59 -9.33 2.24
C ALA A 232 3.78 -8.51 2.80
N ASN A 233 4.14 -8.72 4.06
CA ASN A 233 5.21 -7.98 4.71
C ASN A 233 6.51 -8.77 4.73
N GLN A 234 7.62 -8.15 4.36
CA GLN A 234 8.94 -8.73 4.55
C GLN A 234 9.33 -8.74 6.02
N ARG A 235 10.24 -9.64 6.40
CA ARG A 235 10.80 -9.70 7.76
C ARG A 235 11.48 -8.37 8.11
N GLY A 236 11.08 -7.78 9.22
CA GLY A 236 11.70 -6.54 9.68
C GLY A 236 10.84 -5.78 10.68
N GLY A 237 11.32 -4.59 11.03
CA GLY A 237 10.60 -3.64 11.85
C GLY A 237 10.71 -2.23 11.28
N LYS A 238 9.69 -1.43 11.49
CA LYS A 238 9.64 -0.03 11.12
C LYS A 238 9.25 0.80 12.33
N PHE A 239 10.04 1.83 12.61
CA PHE A 239 9.70 2.88 13.55
C PHE A 239 9.42 4.15 12.76
N LYS A 240 8.28 4.79 12.99
CA LYS A 240 7.89 6.03 12.34
C LYS A 240 7.47 7.05 13.40
N GLN A 241 7.99 8.25 13.30
CA GLN A 241 7.62 9.38 14.12
C GLN A 241 7.09 10.49 13.22
N GLU A 242 5.89 10.97 13.51
CA GLU A 242 5.21 12.01 12.75
C GLU A 242 4.91 13.19 13.67
N PHE A 243 5.13 14.39 13.16
CA PHE A 243 4.87 15.66 13.83
C PHE A 243 3.93 16.50 12.96
N GLY A 244 3.07 17.28 13.59
CA GLY A 244 2.15 18.16 12.87
C GLY A 244 1.70 19.35 13.71
N ASP A 245 0.84 20.16 13.13
CA ASP A 245 0.27 21.31 13.80
C ASP A 245 -0.61 20.91 14.99
N GLY A 246 -0.84 21.84 15.93
CA GLY A 246 -1.64 21.58 17.13
C GLY A 246 -1.00 20.57 18.07
N GLY A 247 0.33 20.55 18.18
CA GLY A 247 1.05 19.62 19.06
C GLY A 247 0.95 18.17 18.63
N PHE A 248 0.54 17.88 17.37
CA PHE A 248 0.37 16.51 16.89
C PHE A 248 1.67 15.72 16.94
N LEU A 249 1.61 14.57 17.59
CA LEU A 249 2.69 13.61 17.70
C LEU A 249 2.13 12.21 17.50
N LYS A 250 2.65 11.48 16.50
CA LYS A 250 2.29 10.09 16.26
C LYS A 250 3.52 9.22 16.17
N THR A 251 3.57 8.19 17.00
CA THR A 251 4.62 7.17 17.00
C THR A 251 4.01 5.85 16.53
N THR A 252 4.58 5.26 15.50
CA THR A 252 4.15 3.97 14.97
C THR A 252 5.31 2.98 15.01
N VAL A 253 5.06 1.80 15.54
CA VAL A 253 5.99 0.66 15.54
C VAL A 253 5.33 -0.49 14.82
N ASN A 254 5.95 -0.96 13.73
CA ASN A 254 5.54 -2.16 13.00
C ASN A 254 6.61 -3.23 13.17
N LEU A 255 6.19 -4.46 13.43
CA LEU A 255 7.06 -5.64 13.50
C LEU A 255 6.46 -6.76 12.65
N ASN A 256 7.26 -7.35 11.80
CA ASN A 256 6.83 -8.39 10.88
C ASN A 256 7.84 -9.54 10.88
N THR A 257 7.36 -10.76 10.92
CA THR A 257 8.24 -11.93 10.81
C THR A 257 8.64 -12.23 9.35
N GLY A 258 7.87 -11.70 8.37
CA GLY A 258 7.85 -12.27 7.03
C GLY A 258 7.31 -13.71 7.07
N LEU A 259 7.44 -14.42 5.99
CA LEU A 259 7.13 -15.85 5.92
C LEU A 259 8.21 -16.64 6.67
N ILE A 260 7.77 -17.53 7.60
CA ILE A 260 8.62 -18.40 8.42
C ILE A 260 8.05 -19.82 8.41
N MET A 261 8.81 -20.79 8.96
CA MET A 261 8.43 -22.21 9.06
C MET A 261 8.11 -22.83 7.69
N GLY A 262 8.99 -22.60 6.68
CA GLY A 262 8.80 -23.09 5.32
C GLY A 262 7.62 -22.39 4.65
N ASP A 263 7.56 -21.07 4.78
CA ASP A 263 6.58 -20.15 4.21
C ASP A 263 5.11 -20.38 4.63
N LYS A 264 4.94 -21.09 5.74
CA LYS A 264 3.60 -21.43 6.24
C LYS A 264 3.04 -20.45 7.25
N VAL A 265 3.87 -19.66 7.92
CA VAL A 265 3.46 -18.77 9.02
C VAL A 265 3.94 -17.35 8.74
N ALA A 266 3.09 -16.38 8.95
CA ALA A 266 3.47 -14.96 9.00
C ALA A 266 2.78 -14.28 10.18
N LEU A 267 3.52 -13.43 10.90
CA LEU A 267 3.01 -12.62 12.01
C LEU A 267 3.31 -11.15 11.71
N SER A 268 2.35 -10.30 12.04
CA SER A 268 2.48 -8.84 11.90
C SER A 268 1.92 -8.16 13.14
N SER A 269 2.57 -7.12 13.61
CA SER A 269 2.12 -6.29 14.73
C SER A 269 2.34 -4.83 14.40
N THR A 270 1.36 -4.00 14.72
CA THR A 270 1.44 -2.55 14.64
C THR A 270 0.96 -1.95 15.95
N ILE A 271 1.73 -1.06 16.52
CA ILE A 271 1.37 -0.31 17.72
C ILE A 271 1.53 1.17 17.40
N VAL A 272 0.52 1.95 17.72
CA VAL A 272 0.46 3.38 17.47
C VAL A 272 0.18 4.13 18.77
N ARG A 273 0.90 5.20 19.02
CA ARG A 273 0.61 6.22 20.02
C ARG A 273 0.37 7.54 19.32
N LYS A 274 -0.78 8.16 19.57
CA LYS A 274 -1.18 9.43 18.95
C LYS A 274 -1.61 10.41 20.03
N THR A 275 -1.04 11.63 20.01
CA THR A 275 -1.40 12.75 20.90
C THR A 275 -1.42 14.04 20.10
N GLY A 276 -2.16 15.04 20.58
CA GLY A 276 -2.18 16.40 20.02
C GLY A 276 -3.19 17.27 20.73
N ASP A 277 -2.94 18.59 20.73
CA ASP A 277 -3.86 19.56 21.30
C ASP A 277 -4.98 19.96 20.30
N GLY A 278 -4.77 19.61 19.01
CA GLY A 278 -5.68 19.97 17.92
C GLY A 278 -5.47 21.41 17.43
N ILE A 279 -5.94 21.67 16.21
CA ILE A 279 -5.85 23.00 15.58
C ILE A 279 -6.96 23.92 16.10
N ILE A 280 -8.07 23.34 16.49
CA ILE A 280 -9.23 24.05 17.07
C ILE A 280 -9.22 23.80 18.57
N GLY A 281 -9.41 24.85 19.37
CA GLY A 281 -9.47 24.74 20.83
C GLY A 281 -10.49 23.70 21.28
N GLY A 282 -10.09 22.82 22.19
CA GLY A 282 -10.90 21.71 22.69
C GLY A 282 -10.84 20.42 21.88
N ASN A 283 -10.18 20.38 20.72
CA ASN A 283 -10.09 19.19 19.87
C ASN A 283 -8.80 18.40 20.07
N TRP A 284 -8.43 18.18 21.31
CA TRP A 284 -7.26 17.36 21.66
C TRP A 284 -7.49 15.88 21.37
N THR A 285 -6.42 15.12 21.16
CA THR A 285 -6.42 13.66 21.00
C THR A 285 -5.40 12.99 21.90
N ASP A 286 -5.78 11.87 22.47
CA ASP A 286 -4.94 11.01 23.28
C ASP A 286 -5.36 9.55 23.02
N ALA A 287 -4.62 8.86 22.15
CA ALA A 287 -5.01 7.57 21.62
C ALA A 287 -3.86 6.57 21.61
N TRP A 288 -4.19 5.33 21.86
CA TRP A 288 -3.41 4.17 21.52
C TRP A 288 -4.16 3.36 20.46
N ALA A 289 -3.42 2.70 19.58
CA ALA A 289 -3.99 1.70 18.70
C ALA A 289 -3.04 0.53 18.58
N TYR A 290 -3.60 -0.65 18.39
CA TYR A 290 -2.82 -1.85 18.14
C TYR A 290 -3.52 -2.76 17.14
N TYR A 291 -2.70 -3.43 16.34
CA TYR A 291 -3.09 -4.46 15.42
C TYR A 291 -2.16 -5.65 15.57
N PHE A 292 -2.72 -6.85 15.57
CA PHE A 292 -2.00 -8.10 15.43
C PHE A 292 -2.63 -8.92 14.33
N GLY A 293 -1.82 -9.43 13.42
CA GLY A 293 -2.22 -10.34 12.39
C GLY A 293 -1.37 -11.60 12.43
N ALA A 294 -1.99 -12.75 12.29
CA ALA A 294 -1.33 -14.03 12.12
C ALA A 294 -1.95 -14.79 10.95
N SER A 295 -1.11 -15.38 10.14
CA SER A 295 -1.52 -16.24 9.03
C SER A 295 -0.80 -17.58 9.15
N TYR A 296 -1.55 -18.68 8.97
CA TYR A 296 -1.03 -20.04 8.94
C TYR A 296 -1.59 -20.80 7.74
N ALA A 297 -0.74 -21.13 6.76
CA ALA A 297 -1.07 -21.98 5.64
C ALA A 297 -0.97 -23.45 6.11
N ALA A 298 -2.10 -24.06 6.41
CA ALA A 298 -2.15 -25.47 6.82
C ALA A 298 -1.76 -26.41 5.65
N ASN A 299 -2.16 -26.04 4.45
CA ASN A 299 -1.79 -26.69 3.18
C ASN A 299 -2.03 -25.68 2.03
N GLU A 300 -1.86 -26.10 0.79
CA GLU A 300 -2.00 -25.26 -0.42
C GLU A 300 -3.41 -24.68 -0.62
N THR A 301 -4.43 -25.27 0.00
CA THR A 301 -5.82 -24.87 -0.19
C THR A 301 -6.47 -24.31 1.07
N ASN A 302 -5.82 -24.44 2.23
CA ASN A 302 -6.39 -24.01 3.50
C ASN A 302 -5.43 -23.08 4.26
N ARG A 303 -5.93 -21.91 4.59
CA ARG A 303 -5.24 -20.89 5.37
C ARG A 303 -6.11 -20.47 6.55
N ILE A 304 -5.51 -20.31 7.70
CA ILE A 304 -6.12 -19.77 8.91
C ILE A 304 -5.54 -18.39 9.16
N GLU A 305 -6.42 -17.43 9.37
CA GLU A 305 -6.04 -16.06 9.68
C GLU A 305 -6.68 -15.61 10.98
N LEU A 306 -5.89 -14.93 11.81
CA LEU A 306 -6.33 -14.36 13.07
C LEU A 306 -5.96 -12.88 13.08
N TYR A 307 -6.92 -12.05 13.47
CA TYR A 307 -6.73 -10.61 13.58
C TYR A 307 -7.22 -10.12 14.94
N ALA A 308 -6.44 -9.25 15.58
CA ALA A 308 -6.84 -8.54 16.78
C ALA A 308 -6.58 -7.04 16.57
N VAL A 309 -7.61 -6.23 16.79
CA VAL A 309 -7.57 -4.78 16.61
C VAL A 309 -8.13 -4.12 17.85
N GLY A 310 -7.52 -3.02 18.29
CA GLY A 310 -8.05 -2.17 19.33
C GLY A 310 -7.51 -0.75 19.21
N ALA A 311 -8.37 0.22 19.58
CA ALA A 311 -8.06 1.64 19.49
C ALA A 311 -8.61 2.41 20.72
N PRO A 312 -8.10 2.13 21.95
CA PRO A 312 -8.49 2.89 23.11
C PRO A 312 -8.06 4.34 22.98
N GLN A 313 -9.02 5.26 23.09
CA GLN A 313 -8.78 6.67 22.84
C GLN A 313 -9.65 7.59 23.69
N ARG A 314 -9.15 8.80 23.84
CA ARG A 314 -9.91 9.97 24.33
C ARG A 314 -9.64 11.12 23.37
N HIS A 315 -10.65 11.90 23.10
CA HIS A 315 -10.49 13.11 22.29
C HIS A 315 -11.56 14.13 22.60
N GLY A 316 -11.20 15.39 22.42
CA GLY A 316 -12.17 16.47 22.35
C GLY A 316 -12.79 16.51 20.97
N GLN A 317 -14.03 16.93 20.87
CA GLN A 317 -14.78 16.95 19.63
C GLN A 317 -15.66 18.18 19.53
N ASN A 318 -15.62 18.87 18.40
CA ASN A 318 -16.60 19.91 18.07
C ASN A 318 -17.78 19.26 17.35
N LEU A 319 -18.91 19.26 18.02
CA LEU A 319 -20.17 18.87 17.40
C LEU A 319 -20.68 20.00 16.47
N TYR A 320 -21.31 19.63 15.36
CA TYR A 320 -21.89 20.58 14.42
C TYR A 320 -23.01 21.40 15.05
N LYS A 321 -23.26 22.60 14.50
CA LYS A 321 -24.25 23.56 14.98
C LYS A 321 -23.94 24.15 16.37
N GLN A 322 -22.71 24.50 16.59
CA GLN A 322 -22.34 25.23 17.79
C GLN A 322 -22.69 26.68 17.68
N ASN A 323 -23.01 27.30 18.81
CA ASN A 323 -23.21 28.72 18.90
C ASN A 323 -21.86 29.45 18.68
N MET A 324 -21.89 30.63 18.06
CA MET A 324 -20.72 31.52 17.92
C MET A 324 -20.02 31.80 19.24
N ALA A 325 -20.73 31.78 20.34
CA ALA A 325 -20.22 31.94 21.68
C ALA A 325 -19.14 30.92 22.08
N VAL A 326 -19.10 29.73 21.43
CA VAL A 326 -18.07 28.72 21.65
C VAL A 326 -16.71 29.15 21.09
N TYR A 327 -16.71 29.98 20.05
CA TYR A 327 -15.50 30.44 19.35
C TYR A 327 -15.07 31.86 19.73
N ASP A 328 -15.95 32.65 20.29
CA ASP A 328 -15.71 34.05 20.67
C ASP A 328 -16.13 34.30 22.12
N PRO A 329 -15.16 34.36 23.06
CA PRO A 329 -15.45 34.60 24.47
C PRO A 329 -16.13 35.94 24.75
N ASP A 330 -15.85 36.96 23.95
CA ASP A 330 -16.47 38.29 24.14
C ASP A 330 -17.91 38.32 23.62
N PHE A 331 -18.21 37.57 22.58
CA PHE A 331 -19.57 37.33 22.14
C PHE A 331 -20.34 36.50 23.18
N ALA A 332 -19.72 35.45 23.74
CA ALA A 332 -20.32 34.60 24.76
C ALA A 332 -20.79 35.40 25.98
N LYS A 333 -19.94 36.28 26.51
CA LYS A 333 -20.25 37.15 27.67
C LYS A 333 -21.44 38.08 27.45
N LYS A 334 -21.82 38.35 26.22
CA LYS A 334 -22.97 39.19 25.86
C LYS A 334 -24.28 38.41 25.79
N GLN A 335 -24.23 37.08 25.86
CA GLN A 335 -25.43 36.26 25.84
C GLN A 335 -26.08 36.23 27.22
N SER A 336 -27.42 36.26 27.27
CA SER A 336 -28.17 36.30 28.53
C SER A 336 -28.11 35.00 29.32
N ASP A 337 -27.79 33.91 28.64
CA ASP A 337 -27.69 32.54 29.16
C ASP A 337 -26.23 32.05 29.24
N TYR A 338 -25.29 32.99 29.31
CA TYR A 338 -23.88 32.66 29.39
C TYR A 338 -23.55 31.89 30.66
N ASP A 339 -23.11 30.65 30.49
CA ASP A 339 -22.51 29.79 31.51
C ASP A 339 -21.09 29.43 31.09
N PRO A 340 -20.06 29.96 31.76
CA PRO A 340 -18.69 29.68 31.42
C PRO A 340 -18.30 28.19 31.61
N GLU A 341 -18.93 27.47 32.51
CA GLU A 341 -18.64 26.06 32.74
C GLU A 341 -19.25 25.17 31.66
N ALA A 342 -20.48 25.48 31.20
CA ALA A 342 -21.13 24.76 30.14
C ALA A 342 -20.35 24.84 28.80
N ILE A 343 -19.78 26.02 28.52
CA ILE A 343 -18.95 26.20 27.29
C ILE A 343 -17.66 25.39 27.33
N TRP A 344 -17.05 25.26 28.51
CA TRP A 344 -15.80 24.53 28.66
C TRP A 344 -15.97 23.01 28.75
N ASN A 345 -17.08 22.53 29.19
CA ASN A 345 -17.32 21.08 29.33
C ASN A 345 -17.66 20.39 28.01
N GLY A 346 -17.71 21.11 26.89
CA GLY A 346 -17.77 20.55 25.55
C GLY A 346 -19.04 19.72 25.26
N GLN A 347 -20.11 19.99 25.95
CA GLN A 347 -21.39 19.32 25.73
C GLN A 347 -22.38 20.14 24.94
#